data_56470a134a91c5f16e31f6ea6b4ba96a
#
_entry.id   56470a134a91c5f16e31f6ea6b4ba96a
#
_cell.length_a   1.000
_cell.length_b   1.000
_cell.length_c   1.000
_cell.angle_alpha   90.00
_cell.angle_beta   90.00
_cell.angle_gamma   90.00
#
_symmetry.space_group_name_H-M   'P 1'
#
loop_
_entity.id
_entity.type
_entity.pdbx_description
1 polymer ?
#
loop_
_entity_poly.entity_id
_entity_poly.type
_entity_poly.pdbx_seq_one_letter_code
_entity_poly.pdbx_strand_id
1 'polypeptide(L)'
;SVRPWGDPRAKQVWKKPMAVMVDRYSASASEIFAGAIQDYQRGIIIGQKTFGKGTVQRLDNLTTGQIKITESKFYRITGSGMQSKGIHPDITLPSTWDIEEIGESSYDTALQWDEIRPVRFKKFSMESSLIAQLNDEHLVRVNQSPNLQYILDIRKRYEIQKNKKVISLNLTNRRIEKDERQSWALDIENKRRSSLNLQIFSSYKAM
;
A
#
# COMPACT_ATOMS: atom_id res chain seq x y z
N SER A 1 -20.62 -20.36 -10.05
CA SER A 1 -20.41 -21.42 -9.05
C SER A 1 -19.25 -21.03 -8.14
N VAL A 2 -19.42 -21.15 -6.83
CA VAL A 2 -18.36 -20.94 -5.84
C VAL A 2 -17.56 -22.24 -5.76
N ARG A 3 -16.23 -22.16 -5.98
CA ARG A 3 -15.32 -23.29 -5.81
C ARG A 3 -14.47 -23.02 -4.57
N PRO A 4 -14.66 -23.77 -3.46
CA PRO A 4 -13.78 -23.67 -2.31
C PRO A 4 -12.42 -24.31 -2.65
N TRP A 5 -11.35 -23.59 -2.27
CA TRP A 5 -10.00 -24.11 -2.35
C TRP A 5 -9.55 -24.46 -0.93
N GLY A 6 -9.13 -25.69 -0.72
CA GLY A 6 -8.63 -26.18 0.55
C GLY A 6 -7.28 -26.86 0.39
N ASP A 7 -6.45 -26.83 1.42
CA ASP A 7 -5.24 -27.64 1.47
C ASP A 7 -5.61 -29.07 1.95
N PRO A 8 -5.46 -30.09 1.11
CA PRO A 8 -5.76 -31.47 1.48
C PRO A 8 -4.85 -32.00 2.59
N ARG A 9 -3.71 -31.34 2.83
CA ARG A 9 -2.77 -31.73 3.89
C ARG A 9 -3.09 -31.12 5.25
N ALA A 10 -3.93 -30.09 5.32
CA ALA A 10 -4.52 -29.44 6.50
C ALA A 10 -3.61 -29.27 7.75
N LYS A 11 -2.26 -29.32 7.60
CA LYS A 11 -1.32 -29.18 8.70
C LYS A 11 -0.87 -27.73 8.81
N GLN A 12 -1.28 -27.06 9.90
CA GLN A 12 -0.81 -25.73 10.20
C GLN A 12 0.69 -25.77 10.58
N VAL A 13 1.52 -25.13 9.76
CA VAL A 13 2.97 -25.09 9.94
C VAL A 13 3.38 -24.04 10.99
N TRP A 14 2.67 -22.89 11.05
CA TRP A 14 2.97 -21.80 11.98
C TRP A 14 1.77 -21.47 12.85
N LYS A 15 1.91 -21.59 14.16
CA LYS A 15 0.84 -21.37 15.15
C LYS A 15 1.03 -20.09 15.99
N LYS A 16 2.21 -19.46 15.91
CA LYS A 16 2.54 -18.26 16.70
C LYS A 16 1.94 -17.00 16.08
N PRO A 17 2.00 -15.83 16.75
CA PRO A 17 1.57 -14.55 16.18
C PRO A 17 2.18 -14.28 14.81
N MET A 18 1.44 -13.59 13.95
CA MET A 18 1.82 -13.30 12.58
C MET A 18 1.43 -11.86 12.24
N ALA A 19 2.33 -11.16 11.55
CA ALA A 19 2.03 -9.93 10.85
C ALA A 19 2.39 -10.08 9.36
N VAL A 20 1.57 -9.51 8.48
CA VAL A 20 1.80 -9.49 7.03
C VAL A 20 2.02 -8.05 6.61
N MET A 21 3.16 -7.78 5.99
CA MET A 21 3.44 -6.47 5.44
C MET A 21 2.93 -6.37 4.01
N VAL A 22 2.23 -5.28 3.73
CA VAL A 22 1.69 -4.98 2.39
C VAL A 22 1.99 -3.53 2.02
N ASP A 23 2.04 -3.29 0.72
CA ASP A 23 2.20 -1.95 0.16
C ASP A 23 1.27 -1.72 -1.04
N ARG A 24 1.41 -0.57 -1.68
CA ARG A 24 0.59 -0.21 -2.84
C ARG A 24 0.80 -1.09 -4.07
N TYR A 25 1.92 -1.81 -4.14
CA TYR A 25 2.23 -2.76 -5.22
C TYR A 25 1.84 -4.20 -4.89
N SER A 26 1.43 -4.48 -3.67
CA SER A 26 0.87 -5.78 -3.30
C SER A 26 -0.46 -5.97 -4.03
N ALA A 27 -0.52 -6.93 -4.96
CA ALA A 27 -1.64 -7.10 -5.88
C ALA A 27 -2.08 -8.55 -6.03
N SER A 28 -3.35 -8.77 -6.43
CA SER A 28 -3.86 -10.07 -6.87
C SER A 28 -3.71 -11.17 -5.79
N ALA A 29 -2.91 -12.21 -6.02
CA ALA A 29 -2.70 -13.31 -5.07
C ALA A 29 -2.21 -12.84 -3.68
N SER A 30 -1.38 -11.79 -3.63
CA SER A 30 -0.95 -11.18 -2.37
C SER A 30 -2.13 -10.60 -1.59
N GLU A 31 -3.11 -10.02 -2.31
CA GLU A 31 -4.32 -9.46 -1.71
C GLU A 31 -5.27 -10.55 -1.22
N ILE A 32 -5.36 -11.68 -1.94
CA ILE A 32 -6.11 -12.85 -1.48
C ILE A 32 -5.54 -13.37 -0.17
N PHE A 33 -4.21 -13.50 -0.10
CA PHE A 33 -3.53 -13.95 1.11
C PHE A 33 -3.72 -12.97 2.27
N ALA A 34 -3.43 -11.68 2.07
CA ALA A 34 -3.58 -10.66 3.10
C ALA A 34 -5.04 -10.56 3.59
N GLY A 35 -6.00 -10.57 2.66
CA GLY A 35 -7.42 -10.55 2.99
C GLY A 35 -7.86 -11.77 3.80
N ALA A 36 -7.37 -12.96 3.45
CA ALA A 36 -7.67 -14.17 4.23
C ALA A 36 -7.08 -14.08 5.64
N ILE A 37 -5.82 -13.66 5.81
CA ILE A 37 -5.20 -13.48 7.13
C ILE A 37 -6.00 -12.50 7.99
N GLN A 38 -6.44 -11.39 7.41
CA GLN A 38 -7.24 -10.36 8.09
C GLN A 38 -8.63 -10.88 8.47
N ASP A 39 -9.38 -11.43 7.51
CA ASP A 39 -10.75 -11.89 7.72
C ASP A 39 -10.85 -12.99 8.76
N TYR A 40 -9.94 -13.97 8.70
CA TYR A 40 -9.88 -15.04 9.67
C TYR A 40 -9.28 -14.60 11.01
N GLN A 41 -8.81 -13.36 11.14
CA GLN A 41 -8.10 -12.86 12.33
C GLN A 41 -6.91 -13.75 12.70
N ARG A 42 -6.23 -14.30 11.67
CA ARG A 42 -5.06 -15.17 11.87
C ARG A 42 -3.80 -14.36 12.17
N GLY A 43 -3.76 -13.12 11.78
CA GLY A 43 -2.67 -12.17 11.98
C GLY A 43 -3.13 -10.75 11.67
N ILE A 44 -2.23 -9.79 11.80
CA ILE A 44 -2.45 -8.37 11.50
C ILE A 44 -1.83 -7.98 10.17
N ILE A 45 -2.45 -7.05 9.48
CA ILE A 45 -1.94 -6.49 8.22
C ILE A 45 -1.34 -5.11 8.50
N ILE A 46 -0.09 -4.92 8.10
CA ILE A 46 0.66 -3.69 8.36
C ILE A 46 1.15 -3.12 7.02
N GLY A 47 1.08 -1.82 6.85
CA GLY A 47 1.63 -1.16 5.68
C GLY A 47 0.70 -0.18 5.03
N GLN A 48 0.41 -0.35 3.73
CA GLN A 48 -0.41 0.55 2.95
C GLN A 48 -1.57 -0.18 2.31
N LYS A 49 -2.62 0.57 1.92
CA LYS A 49 -3.69 0.03 1.09
C LYS A 49 -3.08 -0.65 -0.15
N THR A 50 -3.47 -1.88 -0.44
CA THR A 50 -2.95 -2.65 -1.57
C THR A 50 -3.48 -2.16 -2.93
N PHE A 51 -3.05 -2.78 -4.02
CA PHE A 51 -3.32 -2.37 -5.40
C PHE A 51 -4.81 -2.39 -5.76
N GLY A 52 -5.55 -3.40 -5.33
CA GLY A 52 -6.98 -3.57 -5.63
C GLY A 52 -7.26 -4.37 -6.90
N LYS A 53 -6.38 -5.30 -7.30
CA LYS A 53 -6.63 -6.17 -8.43
C LYS A 53 -7.40 -7.42 -8.02
N GLY A 54 -8.72 -7.34 -8.12
CA GLY A 54 -9.65 -8.41 -7.76
C GLY A 54 -10.07 -9.32 -8.91
N THR A 55 -9.38 -9.29 -10.06
CA THR A 55 -9.76 -10.04 -11.27
C THR A 55 -8.79 -11.16 -11.61
N VAL A 56 -9.32 -12.25 -12.16
CA VAL A 56 -8.56 -13.30 -12.88
C VAL A 56 -8.60 -13.02 -14.36
N GLN A 57 -7.46 -13.09 -15.00
CA GLN A 57 -7.32 -12.88 -16.43
C GLN A 57 -6.67 -14.10 -17.08
N ARG A 58 -7.17 -14.45 -18.27
CA ARG A 58 -6.62 -15.50 -19.14
C ARG A 58 -5.97 -14.86 -20.37
N LEU A 59 -4.86 -15.43 -20.79
CA LEU A 59 -4.24 -15.11 -22.07
C LEU A 59 -4.65 -16.14 -23.11
N ASP A 60 -5.27 -15.68 -24.18
CA ASP A 60 -5.60 -16.51 -25.34
C ASP A 60 -4.73 -16.12 -26.52
N ASN A 61 -4.18 -17.12 -27.21
CA ASN A 61 -3.43 -16.91 -28.44
C ASN A 61 -4.38 -16.64 -29.60
N LEU A 62 -4.06 -15.65 -30.41
CA LEU A 62 -4.72 -15.34 -31.67
C LEU A 62 -3.79 -15.73 -32.79
N THR A 63 -4.29 -15.68 -34.02
CA THR A 63 -3.48 -15.90 -35.25
C THR A 63 -2.29 -14.93 -35.29
N THR A 64 -2.47 -13.71 -34.80
CA THR A 64 -1.40 -12.73 -34.66
C THR A 64 -1.52 -12.07 -33.26
N GLY A 65 -0.56 -12.38 -32.36
CA GLY A 65 -0.51 -11.83 -31.02
C GLY A 65 -1.35 -12.61 -29.98
N GLN A 66 -1.68 -11.95 -28.91
CA GLN A 66 -2.43 -12.51 -27.77
C GLN A 66 -3.47 -11.52 -27.26
N ILE A 67 -4.57 -12.02 -26.76
CA ILE A 67 -5.58 -11.25 -26.06
C ILE A 67 -5.65 -11.65 -24.59
N LYS A 68 -5.77 -10.68 -23.70
CA LYS A 68 -5.95 -10.87 -22.27
C LYS A 68 -7.39 -10.59 -21.88
N ILE A 69 -8.10 -11.61 -21.42
CA ILE A 69 -9.53 -11.55 -21.13
C ILE A 69 -9.75 -11.73 -19.61
N THR A 70 -10.57 -10.86 -19.02
CA THR A 70 -11.03 -11.05 -17.64
C THR A 70 -12.09 -12.15 -17.59
N GLU A 71 -11.85 -13.15 -16.76
CA GLU A 71 -12.65 -14.38 -16.68
C GLU A 71 -13.51 -14.44 -15.41
N SER A 72 -12.96 -13.94 -14.27
CA SER A 72 -13.66 -13.98 -12.98
C SER A 72 -13.13 -12.92 -12.02
N LYS A 73 -13.82 -12.76 -10.88
CA LYS A 73 -13.40 -11.90 -9.77
C LYS A 73 -13.14 -12.72 -8.51
N PHE A 74 -12.26 -12.21 -7.66
CA PHE A 74 -12.04 -12.72 -6.32
C PHE A 74 -12.90 -11.97 -5.31
N TYR A 75 -13.41 -12.70 -4.34
CA TYR A 75 -14.13 -12.15 -3.21
C TYR A 75 -13.53 -12.66 -1.90
N ARG A 76 -13.55 -11.80 -0.91
CA ARG A 76 -13.19 -12.17 0.46
C ARG A 76 -14.24 -13.12 1.03
N ILE A 77 -13.90 -13.86 2.06
CA ILE A 77 -14.85 -14.74 2.76
C ILE A 77 -16.05 -13.96 3.33
N THR A 78 -15.86 -12.68 3.61
CA THR A 78 -16.89 -11.73 4.04
C THR A 78 -17.84 -11.31 2.91
N GLY A 79 -17.57 -11.74 1.67
CA GLY A 79 -18.33 -11.36 0.47
C GLY A 79 -17.86 -10.08 -0.20
N SER A 80 -17.00 -9.30 0.42
CA SER A 80 -16.48 -8.05 -0.16
C SER A 80 -15.53 -8.33 -1.32
N GLY A 81 -15.73 -7.66 -2.46
CA GLY A 81 -14.78 -7.67 -3.56
C GLY A 81 -13.49 -6.93 -3.22
N MET A 82 -12.38 -7.34 -3.84
CA MET A 82 -11.09 -6.65 -3.70
C MET A 82 -10.86 -5.64 -4.83
N GLN A 83 -11.63 -5.74 -5.92
CA GLN A 83 -11.49 -4.89 -7.10
C GLN A 83 -11.58 -3.41 -6.74
N SER A 84 -10.60 -2.62 -7.17
CA SER A 84 -10.44 -1.18 -6.90
C SER A 84 -10.29 -0.76 -5.43
N LYS A 85 -10.78 -1.55 -4.48
CA LYS A 85 -10.67 -1.26 -3.04
C LYS A 85 -9.39 -1.77 -2.41
N GLY A 86 -8.88 -2.92 -2.85
CA GLY A 86 -7.73 -3.57 -2.22
C GLY A 86 -7.99 -4.01 -0.78
N ILE A 87 -6.91 -4.29 -0.08
CA ILE A 87 -6.91 -4.57 1.36
C ILE A 87 -6.41 -3.35 2.10
N HIS A 88 -7.20 -2.86 3.06
CA HIS A 88 -6.76 -1.82 3.99
C HIS A 88 -6.01 -2.47 5.15
N PRO A 89 -4.78 -2.00 5.46
CA PRO A 89 -4.03 -2.55 6.58
C PRO A 89 -4.68 -2.21 7.92
N ASP A 90 -4.46 -3.06 8.91
CA ASP A 90 -4.89 -2.82 10.30
C ASP A 90 -4.04 -1.72 10.97
N ILE A 91 -2.77 -1.62 10.55
CA ILE A 91 -1.83 -0.56 10.96
C ILE A 91 -1.24 0.08 9.72
N THR A 92 -1.55 1.36 9.51
CA THR A 92 -1.12 2.10 8.32
C THR A 92 0.24 2.74 8.52
N LEU A 93 1.21 2.40 7.67
CA LEU A 93 2.52 3.06 7.62
C LEU A 93 2.49 4.29 6.70
N PRO A 94 3.19 5.37 7.04
CA PRO A 94 3.41 6.48 6.13
C PRO A 94 4.07 6.04 4.83
N SER A 95 3.68 6.67 3.72
CA SER A 95 4.20 6.38 2.38
C SER A 95 4.43 7.65 1.58
N THR A 96 5.45 7.59 0.71
CA THR A 96 5.68 8.62 -0.31
C THR A 96 4.79 8.43 -1.55
N TRP A 97 4.20 7.24 -1.73
CA TRP A 97 3.37 6.91 -2.87
C TRP A 97 1.98 7.56 -2.78
N ASP A 98 1.49 8.02 -3.91
CA ASP A 98 0.10 8.47 -4.03
C ASP A 98 -0.81 7.27 -4.29
N ILE A 99 -1.69 7.00 -3.32
CA ILE A 99 -2.63 5.88 -3.40
C ILE A 99 -3.71 6.06 -4.48
N GLU A 100 -3.92 7.29 -4.95
CA GLU A 100 -4.88 7.58 -6.02
C GLU A 100 -4.29 7.41 -7.41
N GLU A 101 -2.96 7.59 -7.55
CA GLU A 101 -2.26 7.43 -8.82
C GLU A 101 -1.82 6.00 -9.10
N ILE A 102 -1.71 5.17 -8.07
CA ILE A 102 -1.27 3.78 -8.18
C ILE A 102 -2.40 2.87 -7.70
N GLY A 103 -2.75 1.89 -8.48
CA GLY A 103 -3.75 0.88 -8.16
C GLY A 103 -4.77 0.68 -9.26
N GLU A 104 -5.59 -0.34 -9.11
CA GLU A 104 -6.62 -0.68 -10.08
C GLU A 104 -7.63 0.48 -10.28
N SER A 105 -7.93 1.21 -9.22
CA SER A 105 -8.84 2.37 -9.25
C SER A 105 -8.32 3.57 -10.06
N SER A 106 -7.03 3.58 -10.43
CA SER A 106 -6.46 4.65 -11.28
C SER A 106 -6.71 4.44 -12.78
N TYR A 107 -7.23 3.28 -13.19
CA TYR A 107 -7.58 3.00 -14.57
C TYR A 107 -9.03 3.35 -14.85
N ASP A 108 -9.29 4.16 -15.88
CA ASP A 108 -10.65 4.55 -16.30
C ASP A 108 -11.51 3.35 -16.71
N THR A 109 -10.87 2.27 -17.16
CA THR A 109 -11.51 1.03 -17.61
C THR A 109 -11.59 -0.05 -16.52
N ALA A 110 -11.22 0.27 -15.27
CA ALA A 110 -11.28 -0.68 -14.18
C ALA A 110 -12.72 -1.16 -13.94
N LEU A 111 -12.87 -2.48 -13.75
CA LEU A 111 -14.16 -3.02 -13.35
C LEU A 111 -14.54 -2.47 -11.99
N GLN A 112 -15.83 -2.15 -11.85
CA GLN A 112 -16.35 -1.60 -10.62
C GLN A 112 -16.33 -2.64 -9.49
N TRP A 113 -16.18 -2.12 -8.27
CA TRP A 113 -16.32 -2.91 -7.06
C TRP A 113 -17.76 -3.43 -6.92
N ASP A 114 -17.86 -4.65 -6.44
CA ASP A 114 -19.11 -5.29 -6.07
C ASP A 114 -18.90 -6.23 -4.89
N GLU A 115 -19.96 -6.84 -4.42
CA GLU A 115 -19.95 -7.81 -3.32
C GLU A 115 -20.88 -8.97 -3.59
N ILE A 116 -20.62 -10.08 -2.92
CA ILE A 116 -21.44 -11.28 -2.94
C ILE A 116 -21.87 -11.64 -1.51
N ARG A 117 -22.79 -12.58 -1.38
CA ARG A 117 -23.24 -13.07 -0.07
C ARG A 117 -22.06 -13.65 0.71
N PRO A 118 -21.82 -13.24 1.98
CA PRO A 118 -20.77 -13.77 2.80
C PRO A 118 -20.95 -15.27 3.09
N VAL A 119 -19.84 -15.97 3.26
CA VAL A 119 -19.83 -17.37 3.67
C VAL A 119 -19.66 -17.43 5.19
N ARG A 120 -20.32 -18.37 5.85
CA ARG A 120 -20.10 -18.61 7.29
C ARG A 120 -18.71 -19.19 7.51
N PHE A 121 -17.94 -18.58 8.42
CA PHE A 121 -16.59 -19.02 8.76
C PHE A 121 -16.29 -18.81 10.24
N LYS A 122 -15.27 -19.51 10.74
CA LYS A 122 -14.79 -19.39 12.11
C LYS A 122 -13.52 -18.56 12.13
N LYS A 123 -13.48 -17.53 12.95
CA LYS A 123 -12.30 -16.71 13.17
C LYS A 123 -11.35 -17.34 14.18
N PHE A 124 -10.07 -17.04 14.07
CA PHE A 124 -9.12 -17.30 15.16
C PHE A 124 -9.42 -16.33 16.31
N SER A 125 -9.02 -16.73 17.51
CA SER A 125 -9.13 -15.86 18.67
C SER A 125 -8.01 -14.83 18.63
N MET A 126 -8.37 -13.57 18.36
CA MET A 126 -7.49 -12.39 18.50
C MET A 126 -8.16 -11.47 19.51
N GLU A 127 -7.39 -10.91 20.42
CA GLU A 127 -7.92 -9.94 21.37
C GLU A 127 -8.41 -8.68 20.62
N SER A 128 -9.65 -8.30 20.85
CA SER A 128 -10.30 -7.19 20.11
C SER A 128 -9.62 -5.84 20.33
N SER A 129 -8.97 -5.64 21.48
CA SER A 129 -8.23 -4.44 21.84
C SER A 129 -6.85 -4.34 21.22
N LEU A 130 -6.28 -5.47 20.76
CA LEU A 130 -4.88 -5.54 20.29
C LEU A 130 -4.60 -4.57 19.14
N ILE A 131 -5.46 -4.51 18.13
CA ILE A 131 -5.24 -3.63 16.97
C ILE A 131 -5.29 -2.17 17.40
N ALA A 132 -6.22 -1.80 18.28
CA ALA A 132 -6.32 -0.43 18.80
C ALA A 132 -5.05 -0.05 19.57
N GLN A 133 -4.62 -0.89 20.52
CA GLN A 133 -3.38 -0.67 21.25
C GLN A 133 -2.16 -0.50 20.35
N LEU A 134 -2.00 -1.40 19.36
CA LEU A 134 -0.88 -1.34 18.42
C LEU A 134 -0.92 -0.08 17.54
N ASN A 135 -2.11 0.42 17.19
CA ASN A 135 -2.26 1.69 16.47
C ASN A 135 -1.85 2.88 17.34
N ASP A 136 -2.26 2.92 18.63
CA ASP A 136 -1.86 3.99 19.54
C ASP A 136 -0.34 4.02 19.73
N GLU A 137 0.28 2.87 19.97
CA GLU A 137 1.74 2.75 20.04
C GLU A 137 2.43 3.14 18.73
N HIS A 138 1.80 2.81 17.59
CA HIS A 138 2.32 3.20 16.29
C HIS A 138 2.27 4.71 16.07
N LEU A 139 1.20 5.40 16.46
CA LEU A 139 1.12 6.85 16.36
C LEU A 139 2.22 7.54 17.17
N VAL A 140 2.50 7.05 18.38
CA VAL A 140 3.65 7.54 19.17
C VAL A 140 4.97 7.34 18.41
N ARG A 141 5.17 6.15 17.85
CA ARG A 141 6.37 5.81 17.05
C ARG A 141 6.50 6.69 15.81
N VAL A 142 5.42 6.96 15.09
CA VAL A 142 5.42 7.85 13.92
C VAL A 142 5.90 9.23 14.31
N ASN A 143 5.42 9.77 15.42
CA ASN A 143 5.80 11.11 15.89
C ASN A 143 7.26 11.20 16.37
N GLN A 144 7.82 10.12 16.86
CA GLN A 144 9.17 10.08 17.42
C GLN A 144 10.25 9.61 16.42
N SER A 145 9.87 8.91 15.36
CA SER A 145 10.83 8.32 14.40
C SER A 145 11.28 9.33 13.36
N PRO A 146 12.59 9.70 13.31
CA PRO A 146 13.11 10.59 12.27
C PRO A 146 12.88 10.05 10.85
N ASN A 147 12.91 8.73 10.66
CA ASN A 147 12.66 8.11 9.36
C ASN A 147 11.20 8.25 8.92
N LEU A 148 10.25 8.05 9.82
CA LEU A 148 8.83 8.19 9.50
C LEU A 148 8.45 9.65 9.29
N GLN A 149 9.00 10.58 10.08
CA GLN A 149 8.82 12.02 9.87
C GLN A 149 9.39 12.48 8.51
N TYR A 150 10.54 11.96 8.11
CA TYR A 150 11.12 12.22 6.80
C TYR A 150 10.16 11.81 5.65
N ILE A 151 9.54 10.64 5.76
CA ILE A 151 8.54 10.17 4.77
C ILE A 151 7.33 11.11 4.73
N LEU A 152 6.85 11.55 5.89
CA LEU A 152 5.72 12.50 5.98
C LEU A 152 6.08 13.87 5.37
N ASP A 153 7.29 14.38 5.60
CA ASP A 153 7.76 15.63 4.99
C ASP A 153 7.83 15.53 3.45
N ILE A 154 8.36 14.41 2.93
CA ILE A 154 8.36 14.14 1.48
C ILE A 154 6.93 14.11 0.94
N ARG A 155 6.02 13.39 1.60
CA ARG A 155 4.62 13.30 1.18
C ARG A 155 3.94 14.66 1.14
N LYS A 156 4.11 15.46 2.20
CA LYS A 156 3.57 16.82 2.27
C LYS A 156 4.10 17.71 1.12
N ARG A 157 5.38 17.61 0.81
CA ARG A 157 5.99 18.36 -0.30
C ARG A 157 5.40 17.92 -1.64
N TYR A 158 5.24 16.60 -1.83
CA TYR A 158 4.65 16.05 -3.04
C TYR A 158 3.23 16.59 -3.27
N GLU A 159 2.36 16.62 -2.23
CA GLU A 159 1.00 17.14 -2.31
C GLU A 159 0.97 18.63 -2.73
N ILE A 160 1.88 19.43 -2.18
CA ILE A 160 2.02 20.84 -2.58
C ILE A 160 2.40 20.95 -4.06
N GLN A 161 3.33 20.13 -4.53
CA GLN A 161 3.79 20.17 -5.92
C GLN A 161 2.76 19.63 -6.90
N LYS A 162 2.04 18.57 -6.56
CA LYS A 162 0.95 17.97 -7.35
C LYS A 162 -0.15 19.01 -7.66
N ASN A 163 -0.45 19.87 -6.70
CA ASN A 163 -1.46 20.92 -6.84
C ASN A 163 -0.99 22.12 -7.66
N LYS A 164 0.30 22.19 -8.02
CA LYS A 164 0.85 23.27 -8.85
C LYS A 164 0.55 23.03 -10.32
N LYS A 165 -0.53 23.62 -10.82
CA LYS A 165 -1.03 23.43 -12.20
C LYS A 165 -0.27 24.20 -13.26
N VAL A 166 0.58 25.17 -12.88
CA VAL A 166 1.29 26.07 -13.80
C VAL A 166 2.78 26.00 -13.54
N ILE A 167 3.55 25.84 -14.60
CA ILE A 167 5.01 25.80 -14.59
C ILE A 167 5.53 26.99 -15.41
N SER A 168 6.44 27.80 -14.83
CA SER A 168 7.10 28.89 -15.56
C SER A 168 8.03 28.34 -16.64
N LEU A 169 7.94 28.89 -17.83
CA LEU A 169 8.90 28.62 -18.93
C LEU A 169 10.13 29.50 -18.87
N ASN A 170 10.16 30.51 -17.98
CA ASN A 170 11.31 31.39 -17.79
C ASN A 170 12.48 30.61 -17.16
N LEU A 171 13.65 30.66 -17.82
CA LEU A 171 14.84 29.90 -17.40
C LEU A 171 15.30 30.27 -15.97
N THR A 172 15.27 31.56 -15.63
CA THR A 172 15.69 32.07 -14.33
C THR A 172 14.78 31.48 -13.23
N ASN A 173 13.46 31.56 -13.43
CA ASN A 173 12.50 30.99 -12.49
C ASN A 173 12.67 29.48 -12.32
N ARG A 174 12.93 28.76 -13.43
CA ARG A 174 13.18 27.30 -13.39
C ARG A 174 14.46 26.95 -12.63
N ARG A 175 15.50 27.77 -12.72
CA ARG A 175 16.73 27.59 -11.93
C ARG A 175 16.46 27.82 -10.45
N ILE A 176 15.78 28.89 -10.09
CA ILE A 176 15.40 29.17 -8.70
C ILE A 176 14.58 27.99 -8.11
N GLU A 177 13.54 27.55 -8.81
CA GLU A 177 12.72 26.42 -8.37
C GLU A 177 13.52 25.11 -8.20
N LYS A 178 14.52 24.89 -9.06
CA LYS A 178 15.42 23.74 -8.94
C LYS A 178 16.29 23.85 -7.69
N ASP A 179 16.88 25.03 -7.46
CA ASP A 179 17.78 25.27 -6.33
C ASP A 179 17.02 25.17 -5.01
N GLU A 180 15.81 25.73 -4.91
CA GLU A 180 14.91 25.59 -3.76
C GLU A 180 14.55 24.12 -3.49
N ARG A 181 14.28 23.34 -4.53
CA ARG A 181 13.97 21.91 -4.38
C ARG A 181 15.18 21.13 -3.87
N GLN A 182 16.39 21.43 -4.37
CA GLN A 182 17.61 20.77 -3.93
C GLN A 182 17.98 21.16 -2.50
N SER A 183 17.87 22.45 -2.15
CA SER A 183 18.10 22.92 -0.79
C SER A 183 17.14 22.24 0.19
N TRP A 184 15.85 22.25 -0.11
CA TRP A 184 14.85 21.58 0.74
C TRP A 184 15.14 20.08 0.92
N ALA A 185 15.51 19.36 -0.16
CA ALA A 185 15.82 17.93 -0.08
C ALA A 185 17.05 17.67 0.81
N LEU A 186 18.07 18.50 0.68
CA LEU A 186 19.27 18.44 1.53
C LEU A 186 18.92 18.70 3.01
N ASP A 187 18.11 19.73 3.26
CA ASP A 187 17.74 20.16 4.62
C ASP A 187 16.97 19.07 5.36
N ILE A 188 15.95 18.45 4.73
CA ILE A 188 15.17 17.38 5.38
C ILE A 188 16.00 16.12 5.59
N GLU A 189 16.88 15.75 4.64
CA GLU A 189 17.77 14.61 4.83
C GLU A 189 18.79 14.87 5.93
N ASN A 190 19.37 16.05 5.98
CA ASN A 190 20.30 16.42 7.03
C ASN A 190 19.64 16.50 8.41
N LYS A 191 18.40 16.98 8.50
CA LYS A 191 17.59 16.93 9.71
C LYS A 191 17.40 15.49 10.20
N ARG A 192 17.03 14.57 9.29
CA ARG A 192 16.90 13.14 9.59
C ARG A 192 18.22 12.55 10.09
N ARG A 193 19.30 12.79 9.34
CA ARG A 193 20.65 12.28 9.67
C ARG A 193 21.13 12.79 11.02
N SER A 194 21.00 14.08 11.27
CA SER A 194 21.37 14.69 12.56
C SER A 194 20.59 14.05 13.72
N SER A 195 19.29 13.82 13.56
CA SER A 195 18.47 13.14 14.58
C SER A 195 18.85 11.67 14.81
N LEU A 196 19.56 11.05 13.86
CA LEU A 196 20.07 9.68 13.95
C LEU A 196 21.58 9.63 14.29
N ASN A 197 22.21 10.76 14.61
CA ASN A 197 23.66 10.89 14.83
C ASN A 197 24.50 10.40 13.63
N LEU A 198 24.00 10.58 12.42
CA LEU A 198 24.70 10.27 11.17
C LEU A 198 25.41 11.52 10.63
N GLN A 199 26.52 11.31 9.91
CA GLN A 199 27.20 12.41 9.23
C GLN A 199 26.26 13.10 8.23
N ILE A 200 26.15 14.44 8.30
CA ILE A 200 25.35 15.24 7.38
C ILE A 200 26.08 15.47 6.06
N PHE A 201 25.32 15.72 5.00
CA PHE A 201 25.85 16.07 3.70
C PHE A 201 26.16 17.57 3.58
N SER A 202 27.28 17.91 2.96
CA SER A 202 27.67 19.31 2.71
C SER A 202 26.93 19.95 1.53
N SER A 203 26.38 19.16 0.62
CA SER A 203 25.65 19.63 -0.56
C SER A 203 24.70 18.55 -1.08
N TYR A 204 23.72 18.98 -1.91
CA TYR A 204 22.79 18.06 -2.58
C TYR A 204 23.51 17.06 -3.49
N LYS A 205 24.66 17.45 -4.08
CA LYS A 205 25.46 16.54 -4.92
C LYS A 205 26.19 15.46 -4.13
N ALA A 206 26.42 15.68 -2.85
CA ALA A 206 27.06 14.73 -1.96
C ALA A 206 26.06 13.74 -1.32
N MET A 207 24.78 14.01 -1.45
CA MET A 207 23.66 13.16 -1.00
C MET A 207 23.41 12.00 -1.96
#